data_9e85390fea6835a549cfb4c410638f54
#
_entry.id   9e85390fea6835a549cfb4c410638f54
#
_cell.length_a   1.000
_cell.length_b   1.000
_cell.length_c   1.000
_cell.angle_alpha   90.00
_cell.angle_beta   90.00
_cell.angle_gamma   90.00
#
_symmetry.space_group_name_H-M   'P 1'
#
loop_
_entity.id
_entity.type
_entity.pdbx_description
1 polymer ?
#
loop_
_entity_poly.entity_id
_entity_poly.type
_entity_poly.pdbx_seq_one_letter_code
_entity_poly.pdbx_strand_id
1 'polypeptide(L)'
;MALENGDTGMGSSLRAVIRLSAYIGLTFLCMPIQSLALAFGWRLCKTLPQWYHTRCCRIMGFRVERRGRQSRAHPTLYLANHVSYFDIMILSALIPGVSFVAKAEVEKWPLFGTLARLQRTVFIDRRGRAARNHMGELRTRLEAGDNLVLFPEGTSSDGNRVLPFKSALLAAAEQPVEGQALSVQPVSVAYARLDGLPMGRYLRPFFAWFGDMELAGHLWHAAGLGRATVVVEFHKPVTSSDFDSRKDLGVHCQSAVAAGVADALSGRRRERQSDRPSALPGAAGTPLAAPMPGARVPLS
;
A
#
# COMPACT_ATOMS: atom_id res chain seq x y z
N MET A 1 21.96 12.37 -9.48
CA MET A 1 23.37 12.80 -9.54
C MET A 1 24.23 12.37 -8.35
N ALA A 2 23.69 11.85 -7.24
CA ALA A 2 24.46 11.32 -6.10
C ALA A 2 24.46 9.78 -5.99
N LEU A 3 23.81 9.08 -6.89
CA LEU A 3 23.69 7.61 -6.88
C LEU A 3 24.56 6.92 -7.96
N GLU A 4 25.27 7.69 -8.79
CA GLU A 4 26.09 7.16 -9.88
C GLU A 4 27.49 6.68 -9.47
N ASN A 5 27.97 7.07 -8.29
CA ASN A 5 29.27 6.61 -7.77
C ASN A 5 29.07 5.72 -6.55
N GLY A 6 29.14 4.44 -6.75
CA GLY A 6 28.80 3.31 -5.91
C GLY A 6 29.50 3.15 -4.56
N ASP A 7 30.00 4.18 -3.92
CA ASP A 7 30.55 4.04 -2.57
C ASP A 7 30.15 5.21 -1.65
N THR A 8 28.94 5.10 -1.11
CA THR A 8 28.50 6.07 -0.08
C THR A 8 29.00 5.76 1.32
N GLY A 9 29.77 4.70 1.52
CA GLY A 9 30.27 4.28 2.84
C GLY A 9 29.16 3.85 3.85
N MET A 10 27.89 3.94 3.48
CA MET A 10 26.75 3.72 4.40
C MET A 10 26.25 2.27 4.49
N GLY A 11 26.78 1.36 3.72
CA GLY A 11 26.33 -0.04 3.67
C GLY A 11 27.42 -1.02 4.07
N SER A 12 27.04 -2.22 4.51
CA SER A 12 27.95 -3.33 4.77
C SER A 12 27.83 -4.36 3.65
N SER A 13 28.90 -4.57 2.88
CA SER A 13 28.95 -5.59 1.83
C SER A 13 28.72 -6.99 2.39
N LEU A 14 29.24 -7.29 3.59
CA LEU A 14 28.99 -8.58 4.26
C LEU A 14 27.48 -8.76 4.57
N ARG A 15 26.81 -7.71 5.03
CA ARG A 15 25.35 -7.72 5.27
C ARG A 15 24.60 -7.93 3.97
N ALA A 16 24.98 -7.27 2.88
CA ALA A 16 24.39 -7.45 1.57
C ALA A 16 24.52 -8.90 1.09
N VAL A 17 25.72 -9.48 1.17
CA VAL A 17 25.94 -10.89 0.81
C VAL A 17 25.05 -11.82 1.62
N ILE A 18 25.04 -11.70 2.94
CA ILE A 18 24.24 -12.58 3.81
C ILE A 18 22.74 -12.45 3.48
N ARG A 19 22.23 -11.23 3.38
CA ARG A 19 20.80 -10.99 3.10
C ARG A 19 20.39 -11.47 1.73
N LEU A 20 21.18 -11.17 0.70
CA LEU A 20 20.86 -11.58 -0.66
C LEU A 20 20.99 -13.10 -0.84
N SER A 21 22.00 -13.74 -0.26
CA SER A 21 22.10 -15.21 -0.29
C SER A 21 20.90 -15.87 0.37
N ALA A 22 20.49 -15.39 1.56
CA ALA A 22 19.31 -15.90 2.26
C ALA A 22 18.01 -15.64 1.47
N TYR A 23 17.86 -14.43 0.89
CA TYR A 23 16.70 -14.06 0.07
C TYR A 23 16.60 -14.93 -1.19
N ILE A 24 17.71 -15.08 -1.92
CA ILE A 24 17.79 -15.90 -3.14
C ILE A 24 17.55 -17.37 -2.80
N GLY A 25 18.19 -17.91 -1.77
CA GLY A 25 18.00 -19.30 -1.34
C GLY A 25 16.54 -19.60 -0.97
N LEU A 26 15.90 -18.71 -0.19
CA LEU A 26 14.48 -18.84 0.15
C LEU A 26 13.59 -18.75 -1.08
N THR A 27 13.92 -17.88 -2.02
CA THR A 27 13.18 -17.71 -3.29
C THR A 27 13.22 -19.01 -4.10
N PHE A 28 14.41 -19.55 -4.33
CA PHE A 28 14.55 -20.80 -5.10
C PHE A 28 13.90 -22.02 -4.41
N LEU A 29 13.88 -22.05 -3.09
CA LEU A 29 13.16 -23.07 -2.33
C LEU A 29 11.64 -22.97 -2.50
N CYS A 30 11.09 -21.74 -2.47
CA CYS A 30 9.64 -21.51 -2.54
C CYS A 30 9.09 -21.57 -3.97
N MET A 31 9.89 -21.26 -5.00
CA MET A 31 9.42 -21.22 -6.39
C MET A 31 8.78 -22.54 -6.86
N PRO A 32 9.42 -23.72 -6.73
CA PRO A 32 8.82 -24.98 -7.18
C PRO A 32 7.54 -25.32 -6.37
N ILE A 33 7.54 -25.04 -5.09
CA ILE A 33 6.37 -25.29 -4.21
C ILE A 33 5.18 -24.42 -4.69
N GLN A 34 5.42 -23.15 -4.95
CA GLN A 34 4.39 -22.23 -5.43
C GLN A 34 3.93 -22.59 -6.84
N SER A 35 4.84 -23.03 -7.72
CA SER A 35 4.50 -23.49 -9.06
C SER A 35 3.58 -24.70 -9.03
N LEU A 36 3.88 -25.68 -8.21
CA LEU A 36 3.04 -26.87 -8.01
C LEU A 36 1.69 -26.48 -7.37
N ALA A 37 1.70 -25.61 -6.37
CA ALA A 37 0.47 -25.14 -5.74
C ALA A 37 -0.47 -24.42 -6.72
N LEU A 38 0.08 -23.67 -7.67
CA LEU A 38 -0.68 -23.03 -8.74
C LEU A 38 -1.18 -24.06 -9.77
N ALA A 39 -0.33 -25.00 -10.19
CA ALA A 39 -0.68 -26.03 -11.17
C ALA A 39 -1.83 -26.93 -10.70
N PHE A 40 -1.83 -27.28 -9.40
CA PHE A 40 -2.84 -28.15 -8.79
C PHE A 40 -4.00 -27.39 -8.11
N GLY A 41 -4.04 -26.05 -8.18
CA GLY A 41 -5.09 -25.22 -7.58
C GLY A 41 -5.17 -25.33 -6.05
N TRP A 42 -4.06 -25.65 -5.37
CA TRP A 42 -4.05 -25.77 -3.91
C TRP A 42 -4.24 -24.41 -3.23
N ARG A 43 -4.93 -24.39 -2.11
CA ARG A 43 -5.07 -23.18 -1.26
C ARG A 43 -3.73 -22.55 -0.88
N LEU A 44 -2.67 -23.37 -0.87
CA LEU A 44 -1.30 -22.94 -0.60
C LEU A 44 -0.84 -21.81 -1.54
N CYS A 45 -1.29 -21.79 -2.80
CA CYS A 45 -0.93 -20.74 -3.75
C CYS A 45 -1.36 -19.32 -3.31
N LYS A 46 -2.34 -19.20 -2.40
CA LYS A 46 -2.78 -17.93 -1.81
C LYS A 46 -2.09 -17.59 -0.48
N THR A 47 -1.60 -18.60 0.26
CA THR A 47 -1.03 -18.42 1.62
C THR A 47 0.49 -18.42 1.64
N LEU A 48 1.15 -19.24 0.80
CA LEU A 48 2.60 -19.29 0.71
C LEU A 48 3.23 -17.94 0.37
N PRO A 49 2.70 -17.12 -0.57
CA PRO A 49 3.27 -15.80 -0.86
C PRO A 49 3.33 -14.90 0.37
N GLN A 50 2.30 -14.86 1.20
CA GLN A 50 2.29 -14.03 2.41
C GLN A 50 3.37 -14.49 3.40
N TRP A 51 3.48 -15.78 3.64
CA TRP A 51 4.53 -16.36 4.49
C TRP A 51 5.92 -16.03 3.95
N TYR A 52 6.15 -16.27 2.65
CA TYR A 52 7.41 -15.99 1.97
C TYR A 52 7.79 -14.50 2.09
N HIS A 53 6.91 -13.59 1.73
CA HIS A 53 7.19 -12.15 1.80
C HIS A 53 7.41 -11.66 3.23
N THR A 54 6.73 -12.25 4.22
CA THR A 54 7.01 -11.96 5.65
C THR A 54 8.44 -12.33 6.02
N ARG A 55 8.95 -13.46 5.52
CA ARG A 55 10.36 -13.88 5.73
C ARG A 55 11.32 -12.98 4.96
N CYS A 56 11.01 -12.66 3.72
CA CYS A 56 11.80 -11.73 2.91
C CYS A 56 11.93 -10.35 3.57
N CYS A 57 10.86 -9.77 4.12
CA CYS A 57 10.92 -8.53 4.87
C CYS A 57 11.92 -8.62 6.04
N ARG A 58 11.90 -9.70 6.80
CA ARG A 58 12.84 -9.91 7.93
C ARG A 58 14.28 -10.06 7.45
N ILE A 59 14.52 -10.86 6.41
CA ILE A 59 15.84 -11.05 5.80
C ILE A 59 16.41 -9.73 5.31
N MET A 60 15.63 -8.94 4.59
CA MET A 60 16.03 -7.65 4.05
C MET A 60 16.14 -6.54 5.11
N GLY A 61 15.74 -6.82 6.36
CA GLY A 61 15.82 -5.88 7.46
C GLY A 61 14.69 -4.86 7.51
N PHE A 62 13.54 -5.16 6.90
CA PHE A 62 12.35 -4.32 7.01
C PHE A 62 11.59 -4.62 8.30
N ARG A 63 11.35 -3.59 9.09
CA ARG A 63 10.39 -3.58 10.19
C ARG A 63 9.13 -2.88 9.70
N VAL A 64 8.05 -3.63 9.55
CA VAL A 64 6.78 -3.08 9.06
C VAL A 64 5.91 -2.67 10.25
N GLU A 65 5.58 -1.39 10.34
CA GLU A 65 4.63 -0.84 11.31
C GLU A 65 3.27 -0.65 10.63
N ARG A 66 2.28 -1.44 11.05
CA ARG A 66 0.93 -1.34 10.54
C ARG A 66 0.12 -0.33 11.34
N ARG A 67 -0.59 0.56 10.63
CA ARG A 67 -1.58 1.51 11.16
C ARG A 67 -2.94 1.28 10.51
N GLY A 68 -3.99 1.67 11.20
CA GLY A 68 -5.35 1.51 10.70
C GLY A 68 -5.83 0.05 10.65
N ARG A 69 -7.01 -0.15 10.09
CA ARG A 69 -7.65 -1.47 9.97
C ARG A 69 -7.82 -1.81 8.49
N GLN A 70 -7.37 -3.00 8.11
CA GLN A 70 -7.62 -3.56 6.80
C GLN A 70 -9.11 -3.82 6.60
N SER A 71 -9.61 -3.56 5.40
CA SER A 71 -10.99 -3.88 4.99
C SER A 71 -11.30 -5.37 5.25
N ARG A 72 -12.52 -5.63 5.68
CA ARG A 72 -13.05 -6.99 5.81
C ARG A 72 -13.88 -7.40 4.59
N ALA A 73 -14.15 -6.46 3.69
CA ALA A 73 -14.86 -6.77 2.44
C ALA A 73 -13.95 -7.57 1.50
N HIS A 74 -14.54 -8.50 0.80
CA HIS A 74 -13.91 -9.31 -0.23
C HIS A 74 -14.83 -9.33 -1.47
N PRO A 75 -14.29 -8.96 -2.62
CA PRO A 75 -12.94 -8.45 -2.86
C PRO A 75 -12.74 -7.01 -2.39
N THR A 76 -11.50 -6.64 -2.15
CA THR A 76 -11.10 -5.24 -1.91
C THR A 76 -10.00 -4.83 -2.91
N LEU A 77 -10.17 -3.66 -3.52
CA LEU A 77 -9.14 -3.00 -4.33
C LEU A 77 -8.34 -2.03 -3.44
N TYR A 78 -7.09 -2.34 -3.18
CA TYR A 78 -6.19 -1.49 -2.41
C TYR A 78 -5.49 -0.51 -3.35
N LEU A 79 -5.59 0.79 -3.08
CA LEU A 79 -4.92 1.85 -3.82
C LEU A 79 -3.73 2.37 -3.00
N ALA A 80 -2.52 2.07 -3.41
CA ALA A 80 -1.31 2.44 -2.68
C ALA A 80 -0.42 3.40 -3.48
N ASN A 81 0.33 4.27 -2.78
CA ASN A 81 1.47 4.95 -3.40
C ASN A 81 2.59 3.95 -3.71
N HIS A 82 3.46 4.30 -4.65
CA HIS A 82 4.53 3.42 -5.11
C HIS A 82 5.90 4.09 -4.96
N VAL A 83 6.78 3.41 -4.25
CA VAL A 83 8.14 3.87 -3.98
C VAL A 83 9.16 2.91 -4.58
N SER A 84 8.91 1.60 -4.45
CA SER A 84 9.89 0.58 -4.82
C SER A 84 9.23 -0.77 -5.10
N TYR A 85 9.94 -1.66 -5.76
CA TYR A 85 9.56 -3.08 -5.84
C TYR A 85 9.46 -3.75 -4.44
N PHE A 86 10.09 -3.18 -3.43
CA PHE A 86 9.92 -3.61 -2.04
C PHE A 86 8.50 -3.43 -1.52
N ASP A 87 7.70 -2.51 -2.09
CA ASP A 87 6.31 -2.31 -1.69
C ASP A 87 5.48 -3.58 -1.94
N ILE A 88 5.80 -4.32 -3.02
CA ILE A 88 5.16 -5.61 -3.33
C ILE A 88 5.39 -6.60 -2.20
N MET A 89 6.65 -6.73 -1.74
CA MET A 89 7.03 -7.60 -0.64
C MET A 89 6.35 -7.20 0.67
N ILE A 90 6.33 -5.91 0.98
CA ILE A 90 5.78 -5.35 2.21
C ILE A 90 4.25 -5.53 2.25
N LEU A 91 3.56 -5.18 1.16
CA LEU A 91 2.10 -5.30 1.08
C LEU A 91 1.64 -6.77 1.04
N SER A 92 2.37 -7.65 0.35
CA SER A 92 2.10 -9.09 0.37
C SER A 92 2.27 -9.70 1.76
N ALA A 93 3.22 -9.22 2.56
CA ALA A 93 3.40 -9.69 3.93
C ALA A 93 2.23 -9.29 4.84
N LEU A 94 1.51 -8.19 4.53
CA LEU A 94 0.42 -7.67 5.35
C LEU A 94 -0.97 -8.11 4.90
N ILE A 95 -1.19 -8.24 3.58
CA ILE A 95 -2.51 -8.49 3.00
C ILE A 95 -2.60 -9.95 2.54
N PRO A 96 -3.41 -10.79 3.20
CA PRO A 96 -3.55 -12.19 2.84
C PRO A 96 -4.08 -12.38 1.42
N GLY A 97 -3.46 -13.30 0.68
CA GLY A 97 -3.92 -13.72 -0.65
C GLY A 97 -3.93 -12.62 -1.72
N VAL A 98 -3.25 -11.50 -1.47
CA VAL A 98 -3.24 -10.34 -2.39
C VAL A 98 -2.49 -10.65 -3.69
N SER A 99 -2.97 -10.07 -4.77
CA SER A 99 -2.28 -9.99 -6.07
C SER A 99 -2.05 -8.52 -6.44
N PHE A 100 -1.17 -8.28 -7.40
CA PHE A 100 -0.80 -6.94 -7.83
C PHE A 100 -1.22 -6.68 -9.26
N VAL A 101 -1.34 -5.41 -9.60
CA VAL A 101 -1.54 -4.95 -10.97
C VAL A 101 -0.24 -4.32 -11.46
N ALA A 102 0.38 -4.88 -12.49
CA ALA A 102 1.63 -4.43 -13.05
C ALA A 102 1.51 -4.09 -14.55
N LYS A 103 2.51 -3.36 -15.08
CA LYS A 103 2.62 -3.12 -16.53
C LYS A 103 2.95 -4.42 -17.26
N ALA A 104 2.39 -4.63 -18.47
CA ALA A 104 2.64 -5.81 -19.29
C ALA A 104 4.13 -6.03 -19.61
N GLU A 105 4.93 -4.94 -19.73
CA GLU A 105 6.36 -5.07 -19.98
C GLU A 105 7.10 -5.84 -18.87
N VAL A 106 6.64 -5.75 -17.60
CA VAL A 106 7.25 -6.45 -16.46
C VAL A 106 7.18 -7.96 -16.61
N GLU A 107 6.16 -8.47 -17.28
CA GLU A 107 6.00 -9.90 -17.56
C GLU A 107 7.20 -10.50 -18.33
N LYS A 108 7.83 -9.68 -19.17
CA LYS A 108 8.95 -10.10 -20.04
C LYS A 108 10.31 -9.98 -19.35
N TRP A 109 10.37 -9.42 -18.13
CA TRP A 109 11.64 -9.28 -17.45
C TRP A 109 12.15 -10.63 -16.94
N PRO A 110 13.42 -10.97 -17.23
CA PRO A 110 14.02 -12.21 -16.75
C PRO A 110 13.86 -12.35 -15.24
N LEU A 111 13.50 -13.52 -14.76
CA LEU A 111 13.23 -13.86 -13.36
C LEU A 111 12.04 -13.09 -12.76
N PHE A 112 11.99 -11.75 -12.87
CA PHE A 112 10.92 -10.92 -12.29
C PHE A 112 9.54 -11.21 -12.87
N GLY A 113 9.44 -11.43 -14.18
CA GLY A 113 8.19 -11.85 -14.80
C GLY A 113 7.69 -13.19 -14.25
N THR A 114 8.61 -14.13 -14.00
CA THR A 114 8.27 -15.42 -13.38
C THR A 114 7.80 -15.23 -11.93
N LEU A 115 8.52 -14.45 -11.13
CA LEU A 115 8.11 -14.14 -9.76
C LEU A 115 6.77 -13.42 -9.70
N ALA A 116 6.52 -12.48 -10.62
CA ALA A 116 5.24 -11.78 -10.72
C ALA A 116 4.09 -12.74 -11.08
N ARG A 117 4.32 -13.70 -12.01
CA ARG A 117 3.33 -14.75 -12.31
C ARG A 117 3.06 -15.65 -11.09
N LEU A 118 4.09 -16.03 -10.35
CA LEU A 118 3.95 -16.82 -9.12
C LEU A 118 3.19 -16.05 -8.03
N GLN A 119 3.29 -14.70 -8.02
CA GLN A 119 2.48 -13.81 -7.16
C GLN A 119 1.06 -13.61 -7.70
N ARG A 120 0.71 -14.24 -8.83
CA ARG A 120 -0.61 -14.12 -9.47
C ARG A 120 -0.91 -12.68 -9.93
N THR A 121 0.15 -11.93 -10.30
CA THR A 121 0.04 -10.55 -10.78
C THR A 121 -0.80 -10.48 -12.05
N VAL A 122 -1.68 -9.47 -12.11
CA VAL A 122 -2.44 -9.11 -13.32
C VAL A 122 -1.59 -8.13 -14.13
N PHE A 123 -1.28 -8.47 -15.38
CA PHE A 123 -0.49 -7.61 -16.24
C PHE A 123 -1.41 -6.80 -17.13
N ILE A 124 -1.27 -5.47 -17.10
CA ILE A 124 -2.08 -4.57 -17.91
C ILE A 124 -1.25 -3.82 -18.95
N ASP A 125 -1.69 -3.87 -20.22
CA ASP A 125 -1.22 -2.95 -21.24
C ASP A 125 -2.14 -1.74 -21.25
N ARG A 126 -1.56 -0.54 -21.20
CA ARG A 126 -2.30 0.72 -21.14
C ARG A 126 -2.59 1.29 -22.53
N ARG A 127 -2.14 0.61 -23.60
CA ARG A 127 -2.21 1.11 -24.97
C ARG A 127 -3.31 0.41 -25.76
N GLY A 128 -4.15 1.22 -26.42
CA GLY A 128 -5.10 0.78 -27.45
C GLY A 128 -6.16 -0.25 -27.01
N ARG A 129 -6.46 -1.18 -27.89
CA ARG A 129 -7.47 -2.24 -27.70
C ARG A 129 -7.13 -3.20 -26.55
N ALA A 130 -5.84 -3.42 -26.30
CA ALA A 130 -5.35 -4.26 -25.21
C ALA A 130 -5.81 -3.76 -23.85
N ALA A 131 -5.91 -2.46 -23.64
CA ALA A 131 -6.38 -1.87 -22.37
C ALA A 131 -7.77 -2.37 -21.96
N ARG A 132 -8.69 -2.61 -22.90
CA ARG A 132 -10.03 -3.13 -22.61
C ARG A 132 -10.02 -4.59 -22.17
N ASN A 133 -9.18 -5.42 -22.80
CA ASN A 133 -9.04 -6.84 -22.44
C ASN A 133 -8.44 -7.00 -21.05
N HIS A 134 -7.45 -6.19 -20.71
CA HIS A 134 -6.80 -6.22 -19.38
C HIS A 134 -7.71 -5.71 -18.25
N MET A 135 -8.63 -4.77 -18.55
CA MET A 135 -9.68 -4.40 -17.60
C MET A 135 -10.65 -5.56 -17.33
N GLY A 136 -10.92 -6.39 -18.35
CA GLY A 136 -11.70 -7.63 -18.19
C GLY A 136 -11.01 -8.63 -17.26
N GLU A 137 -9.70 -8.83 -17.39
CA GLU A 137 -8.93 -9.71 -16.51
C GLU A 137 -8.95 -9.23 -15.05
N LEU A 138 -8.73 -7.93 -14.82
CA LEU A 138 -8.81 -7.33 -13.50
C LEU A 138 -10.18 -7.58 -12.87
N ARG A 139 -11.23 -7.40 -13.65
CA ARG A 139 -12.63 -7.66 -13.23
C ARG A 139 -12.83 -9.13 -12.88
N THR A 140 -12.43 -10.05 -13.77
CA THR A 140 -12.55 -11.50 -13.52
C THR A 140 -11.88 -11.91 -12.20
N ARG A 141 -10.73 -11.30 -11.88
CA ARG A 141 -10.02 -11.57 -10.63
C ARG A 141 -10.76 -11.04 -9.40
N LEU A 142 -11.36 -9.84 -9.51
CA LEU A 142 -12.20 -9.29 -8.45
C LEU A 142 -13.48 -10.13 -8.27
N GLU A 143 -14.14 -10.52 -9.35
CA GLU A 143 -15.31 -11.41 -9.33
C GLU A 143 -14.98 -12.80 -8.73
N ALA A 144 -13.75 -13.28 -8.89
CA ALA A 144 -13.26 -14.49 -8.22
C ALA A 144 -12.92 -14.29 -6.73
N GLY A 145 -13.22 -13.10 -6.17
CA GLY A 145 -12.99 -12.76 -4.77
C GLY A 145 -11.52 -12.45 -4.42
N ASP A 146 -10.65 -12.21 -5.40
CA ASP A 146 -9.26 -11.88 -5.13
C ASP A 146 -9.11 -10.41 -4.71
N ASN A 147 -8.31 -10.17 -3.66
CA ASN A 147 -7.86 -8.84 -3.29
C ASN A 147 -6.75 -8.38 -4.24
N LEU A 148 -6.82 -7.13 -4.70
CA LEU A 148 -5.83 -6.57 -5.61
C LEU A 148 -5.21 -5.31 -5.05
N VAL A 149 -3.90 -5.13 -5.27
CA VAL A 149 -3.20 -3.85 -5.05
C VAL A 149 -2.92 -3.21 -6.41
N LEU A 150 -3.33 -1.97 -6.52
CA LEU A 150 -3.06 -1.10 -7.66
C LEU A 150 -2.24 0.10 -7.18
N PHE A 151 -1.22 0.47 -7.96
CA PHE A 151 -0.45 1.68 -7.78
C PHE A 151 -0.91 2.74 -8.81
N PRO A 152 -1.88 3.61 -8.44
CA PRO A 152 -2.50 4.51 -9.42
C PRO A 152 -1.59 5.63 -9.91
N GLU A 153 -0.44 5.84 -9.26
CA GLU A 153 0.62 6.73 -9.75
C GLU A 153 1.15 6.30 -11.12
N GLY A 154 1.13 4.98 -11.36
CA GLY A 154 1.56 4.38 -12.61
C GLY A 154 3.07 4.41 -12.85
N THR A 155 3.83 4.86 -11.87
CA THR A 155 5.29 4.80 -11.77
C THR A 155 5.65 4.89 -10.29
N SER A 156 6.88 4.55 -9.93
CA SER A 156 7.42 4.76 -8.58
C SER A 156 7.98 6.17 -8.42
N SER A 157 7.99 6.67 -7.17
CA SER A 157 8.52 7.96 -6.76
C SER A 157 9.78 7.80 -5.91
N ASP A 158 10.43 8.92 -5.58
CA ASP A 158 11.59 8.99 -4.68
C ASP A 158 11.26 8.72 -3.19
N GLY A 159 10.00 8.42 -2.88
CA GLY A 159 9.51 8.19 -1.52
C GLY A 159 9.31 9.45 -0.68
N ASN A 160 9.58 10.65 -1.22
CA ASN A 160 9.41 11.92 -0.52
C ASN A 160 8.01 12.52 -0.67
N ARG A 161 7.28 12.10 -1.68
CA ARG A 161 5.93 12.58 -2.00
C ARG A 161 5.11 11.50 -2.71
N VAL A 162 3.80 11.64 -2.66
CA VAL A 162 2.87 10.84 -3.45
C VAL A 162 2.61 11.57 -4.77
N LEU A 163 2.72 10.84 -5.88
CA LEU A 163 2.45 11.37 -7.20
C LEU A 163 0.94 11.40 -7.50
N PRO A 164 0.48 12.17 -8.50
CA PRO A 164 -0.93 12.21 -8.86
C PRO A 164 -1.48 10.83 -9.26
N PHE A 165 -2.65 10.48 -8.73
CA PHE A 165 -3.35 9.25 -9.09
C PHE A 165 -4.01 9.39 -10.46
N LYS A 166 -3.71 8.48 -11.37
CA LYS A 166 -4.28 8.45 -12.73
C LYS A 166 -5.67 7.81 -12.67
N SER A 167 -6.72 8.63 -12.79
CA SER A 167 -8.11 8.17 -12.72
C SER A 167 -8.44 7.08 -13.75
N ALA A 168 -7.77 7.06 -14.90
CA ALA A 168 -7.93 6.00 -15.90
C ALA A 168 -7.62 4.59 -15.35
N LEU A 169 -6.72 4.48 -14.37
CA LEU A 169 -6.40 3.20 -13.73
C LEU A 169 -7.48 2.74 -12.74
N LEU A 170 -8.37 3.63 -12.33
CA LEU A 170 -9.45 3.35 -11.39
C LEU A 170 -10.73 2.87 -12.07
N ALA A 171 -10.74 2.71 -13.40
CA ALA A 171 -11.93 2.28 -14.13
C ALA A 171 -12.50 0.92 -13.66
N ALA A 172 -11.64 0.04 -13.10
CA ALA A 172 -12.09 -1.22 -12.51
C ALA A 172 -12.93 -1.01 -11.24
N ALA A 173 -12.76 0.11 -10.54
CA ALA A 173 -13.50 0.42 -9.32
C ALA A 173 -14.94 0.89 -9.60
N GLU A 174 -15.25 1.33 -10.82
CA GLU A 174 -16.60 1.80 -11.21
C GLU A 174 -17.59 0.64 -11.42
N GLN A 175 -17.08 -0.54 -11.69
CA GLN A 175 -17.93 -1.70 -11.98
C GLN A 175 -18.33 -2.42 -10.68
N PRO A 176 -19.62 -2.68 -10.46
CA PRO A 176 -20.04 -3.50 -9.33
C PRO A 176 -19.52 -4.94 -9.51
N VAL A 177 -19.16 -5.58 -8.41
CA VAL A 177 -18.80 -6.98 -8.36
C VAL A 177 -19.96 -7.73 -7.71
N GLU A 178 -20.51 -8.73 -8.39
CA GLU A 178 -21.71 -9.48 -7.94
C GLU A 178 -22.88 -8.57 -7.53
N GLY A 179 -23.07 -7.45 -8.23
CA GLY A 179 -24.14 -6.48 -7.96
C GLY A 179 -23.87 -5.55 -6.77
N GLN A 180 -22.74 -5.68 -6.10
CA GLN A 180 -22.33 -4.80 -5.00
C GLN A 180 -21.23 -3.85 -5.41
N ALA A 181 -21.22 -2.63 -4.86
CA ALA A 181 -20.15 -1.68 -5.07
C ALA A 181 -18.82 -2.22 -4.53
N LEU A 182 -17.77 -2.16 -5.35
CA LEU A 182 -16.45 -2.65 -4.99
C LEU A 182 -15.87 -1.82 -3.82
N SER A 183 -15.39 -2.51 -2.78
CA SER A 183 -14.65 -1.87 -1.71
C SER A 183 -13.29 -1.41 -2.20
N VAL A 184 -13.00 -0.14 -2.04
CA VAL A 184 -11.72 0.51 -2.37
C VAL A 184 -11.08 1.00 -1.08
N GLN A 185 -9.85 0.55 -0.79
CA GLN A 185 -9.15 0.99 0.41
C GLN A 185 -7.84 1.69 0.07
N PRO A 186 -7.70 3.00 0.39
CA PRO A 186 -6.42 3.69 0.26
C PRO A 186 -5.39 3.16 1.27
N VAL A 187 -4.13 3.03 0.84
CA VAL A 187 -3.02 2.52 1.67
C VAL A 187 -1.79 3.39 1.47
N SER A 188 -1.23 3.91 2.56
CA SER A 188 0.04 4.64 2.51
C SER A 188 1.20 3.73 2.83
N VAL A 189 2.29 3.83 2.06
CA VAL A 189 3.57 3.15 2.30
C VAL A 189 4.65 4.22 2.46
N ALA A 190 5.28 4.28 3.63
CA ALA A 190 6.30 5.29 3.94
C ALA A 190 7.54 4.67 4.57
N TYR A 191 8.70 4.85 3.95
CA TYR A 191 10.00 4.47 4.50
C TYR A 191 10.43 5.54 5.48
N ALA A 192 10.14 5.32 6.78
CA ALA A 192 10.14 6.36 7.79
C ALA A 192 11.46 6.47 8.57
N ARG A 193 12.08 5.35 8.92
CA ARG A 193 13.28 5.32 9.77
C ARG A 193 14.31 4.33 9.28
N LEU A 194 15.61 4.66 9.49
CA LEU A 194 16.73 3.76 9.30
C LEU A 194 17.46 3.62 10.64
N ASP A 195 17.63 2.39 11.12
CA ASP A 195 18.20 2.04 12.42
C ASP A 195 17.58 2.81 13.61
N GLY A 196 16.27 3.07 13.51
CA GLY A 196 15.49 3.79 14.52
C GLY A 196 15.48 5.32 14.36
N LEU A 197 16.36 5.90 13.56
CA LEU A 197 16.44 7.35 13.31
C LEU A 197 15.51 7.74 12.15
N PRO A 198 14.84 8.90 12.21
CA PRO A 198 14.04 9.41 11.11
C PRO A 198 14.84 9.47 9.80
N MET A 199 14.28 8.90 8.74
CA MET A 199 14.90 8.91 7.43
C MET A 199 14.60 10.24 6.74
N GLY A 200 15.64 11.07 6.59
CA GLY A 200 15.55 12.36 5.91
C GLY A 200 15.31 12.20 4.40
N ARG A 201 15.09 13.32 3.71
CA ARG A 201 14.89 13.35 2.25
C ARG A 201 16.00 12.68 1.45
N TYR A 202 17.23 12.72 1.97
CA TYR A 202 18.40 12.12 1.33
C TYR A 202 18.48 10.61 1.43
N LEU A 203 17.96 10.01 2.53
CA LEU A 203 18.12 8.58 2.76
C LEU A 203 16.98 7.75 2.17
N ARG A 204 15.79 8.36 1.97
CA ARG A 204 14.65 7.63 1.39
C ARG A 204 14.90 7.12 -0.02
N PRO A 205 15.53 7.88 -0.93
CA PRO A 205 15.84 7.40 -2.27
C PRO A 205 16.69 6.13 -2.32
N PHE A 206 17.43 5.78 -1.26
CA PHE A 206 18.17 4.51 -1.20
C PHE A 206 17.27 3.27 -1.10
N PHE A 207 16.01 3.43 -0.69
CA PHE A 207 15.00 2.37 -0.70
C PHE A 207 14.01 2.52 -1.86
N ALA A 208 13.99 3.66 -2.51
CA ALA A 208 13.14 3.94 -3.66
C ALA A 208 13.81 3.45 -4.95
N TRP A 209 13.01 2.86 -5.83
CA TRP A 209 13.46 2.45 -7.15
C TRP A 209 12.61 3.13 -8.21
N PHE A 210 13.14 4.14 -8.88
CA PHE A 210 12.43 5.03 -9.80
C PHE A 210 13.33 5.52 -10.93
N GLY A 211 12.73 6.02 -12.00
CA GLY A 211 13.46 6.44 -13.19
C GLY A 211 14.19 5.28 -13.86
N ASP A 212 15.42 5.51 -14.29
CA ASP A 212 16.26 4.56 -15.01
C ASP A 212 17.28 3.85 -14.10
N MET A 213 16.97 3.70 -12.81
CA MET A 213 17.85 3.06 -11.84
C MET A 213 18.05 1.58 -12.19
N GLU A 214 19.30 1.14 -12.19
CA GLU A 214 19.66 -0.26 -12.37
C GLU A 214 19.27 -1.07 -11.14
N LEU A 215 18.55 -2.18 -11.38
CA LEU A 215 17.93 -2.96 -10.31
C LEU A 215 18.92 -3.71 -9.42
N ALA A 216 19.95 -4.33 -10.03
CA ALA A 216 20.89 -5.18 -9.30
C ALA A 216 21.76 -4.32 -8.33
N GLY A 217 22.26 -3.20 -8.82
CA GLY A 217 23.00 -2.22 -8.00
C GLY A 217 22.16 -1.67 -6.86
N HIS A 218 20.90 -1.27 -7.16
CA HIS A 218 19.99 -0.79 -6.13
C HIS A 218 19.70 -1.86 -5.06
N LEU A 219 19.41 -3.10 -5.47
CA LEU A 219 19.14 -4.21 -4.55
C LEU A 219 20.34 -4.50 -3.65
N TRP A 220 21.57 -4.47 -4.21
CA TRP A 220 22.81 -4.65 -3.47
C TRP A 220 22.97 -3.58 -2.39
N HIS A 221 22.83 -2.30 -2.78
CA HIS A 221 22.97 -1.18 -1.84
C HIS A 221 21.91 -1.24 -0.74
N ALA A 222 20.64 -1.44 -1.10
CA ALA A 222 19.54 -1.52 -0.12
C ALA A 222 19.73 -2.70 0.86
N ALA A 223 20.22 -3.86 0.37
CA ALA A 223 20.53 -5.00 1.23
C ALA A 223 21.68 -4.75 2.20
N GLY A 224 22.62 -3.89 1.82
CA GLY A 224 23.75 -3.48 2.67
C GLY A 224 23.38 -2.51 3.78
N LEU A 225 22.27 -1.78 3.65
CA LEU A 225 21.83 -0.78 4.62
C LEU A 225 21.38 -1.41 5.95
N GLY A 226 21.14 -0.56 6.96
CA GLY A 226 20.65 -0.94 8.27
C GLY A 226 19.24 -1.51 8.25
N ARG A 227 18.53 -1.39 9.37
CA ARG A 227 17.13 -1.81 9.49
C ARG A 227 16.20 -0.66 9.12
N ALA A 228 15.43 -0.81 8.06
CA ALA A 228 14.44 0.19 7.67
C ALA A 228 13.08 -0.07 8.34
N THR A 229 12.51 0.97 8.95
CA THR A 229 11.12 0.93 9.42
C THR A 229 10.22 1.52 8.35
N VAL A 230 9.29 0.70 7.87
CA VAL A 230 8.28 1.09 6.89
C VAL A 230 6.92 1.14 7.57
N VAL A 231 6.27 2.31 7.51
CA VAL A 231 4.93 2.50 8.04
C VAL A 231 3.93 2.25 6.91
N VAL A 232 3.02 1.31 7.14
CA VAL A 232 1.91 1.03 6.23
C VAL A 232 0.59 1.37 6.94
N GLU A 233 -0.15 2.33 6.39
CA GLU A 233 -1.42 2.76 6.97
C GLU A 233 -2.58 2.41 6.05
N PHE A 234 -3.53 1.65 6.59
CA PHE A 234 -4.80 1.32 5.95
C PHE A 234 -5.82 2.40 6.34
N HIS A 235 -6.21 3.24 5.37
CA HIS A 235 -7.21 4.28 5.56
C HIS A 235 -8.63 3.70 5.54
N LYS A 236 -9.63 4.53 5.82
CA LYS A 236 -11.04 4.11 5.77
C LYS A 236 -11.38 3.62 4.36
N PRO A 237 -11.96 2.41 4.21
CA PRO A 237 -12.44 1.94 2.92
C PRO A 237 -13.63 2.79 2.46
N VAL A 238 -13.74 2.97 1.15
CA VAL A 238 -14.80 3.69 0.44
C VAL A 238 -15.28 2.85 -0.73
N THR A 239 -16.35 3.28 -1.39
CA THR A 239 -16.85 2.67 -2.63
C THR A 239 -16.91 3.72 -3.73
N SER A 240 -17.03 3.27 -4.99
CA SER A 240 -17.22 4.21 -6.12
C SER A 240 -18.53 4.97 -6.02
N SER A 241 -19.55 4.38 -5.39
CA SER A 241 -20.86 5.01 -5.18
C SER A 241 -20.85 6.15 -4.15
N ASP A 242 -19.78 6.32 -3.39
CA ASP A 242 -19.62 7.45 -2.46
C ASP A 242 -19.17 8.73 -3.18
N PHE A 243 -18.96 8.70 -4.50
CA PHE A 243 -18.38 9.80 -5.30
C PHE A 243 -19.11 9.99 -6.62
N ASP A 244 -19.15 11.23 -7.10
CA ASP A 244 -19.80 11.58 -8.38
C ASP A 244 -19.02 11.04 -9.59
N SER A 245 -17.71 10.84 -9.45
CA SER A 245 -16.87 10.31 -10.52
C SER A 245 -15.64 9.54 -9.99
N ARG A 246 -15.07 8.68 -10.86
CA ARG A 246 -13.76 8.04 -10.56
C ARG A 246 -12.63 9.05 -10.36
N LYS A 247 -12.77 10.27 -10.90
CA LYS A 247 -11.79 11.34 -10.68
C LYS A 247 -11.84 11.80 -9.22
N ASP A 248 -13.04 11.97 -8.67
CA ASP A 248 -13.24 12.39 -7.28
C ASP A 248 -12.83 11.29 -6.32
N LEU A 249 -13.16 10.02 -6.60
CA LEU A 249 -12.62 8.86 -5.90
C LEU A 249 -11.07 8.89 -5.90
N GLY A 250 -10.45 9.14 -7.06
CA GLY A 250 -9.00 9.21 -7.20
C GLY A 250 -8.38 10.33 -6.38
N VAL A 251 -8.96 11.51 -6.39
CA VAL A 251 -8.51 12.68 -5.60
C VAL A 251 -8.64 12.39 -4.10
N HIS A 252 -9.77 11.81 -3.67
CA HIS A 252 -9.99 11.43 -2.28
C HIS A 252 -8.93 10.42 -1.80
N CYS A 253 -8.74 9.33 -2.56
CA CYS A 253 -7.77 8.29 -2.22
C CYS A 253 -6.33 8.83 -2.21
N GLN A 254 -5.95 9.64 -3.21
CA GLN A 254 -4.64 10.29 -3.25
C GLN A 254 -4.42 11.18 -2.03
N SER A 255 -5.40 11.99 -1.66
CA SER A 255 -5.31 12.89 -0.51
C SER A 255 -5.14 12.13 0.80
N ALA A 256 -5.89 11.04 0.99
CA ALA A 256 -5.77 10.17 2.15
C ALA A 256 -4.37 9.54 2.24
N VAL A 257 -3.88 8.98 1.11
CA VAL A 257 -2.54 8.36 1.03
C VAL A 257 -1.44 9.39 1.27
N ALA A 258 -1.53 10.58 0.65
CA ALA A 258 -0.54 11.63 0.82
C ALA A 258 -0.48 12.14 2.29
N ALA A 259 -1.63 12.29 2.94
CA ALA A 259 -1.70 12.66 4.34
C ALA A 259 -1.06 11.58 5.23
N GLY A 260 -1.34 10.29 5.01
CA GLY A 260 -0.73 9.19 5.76
C GLY A 260 0.79 9.11 5.58
N VAL A 261 1.29 9.30 4.36
CA VAL A 261 2.73 9.39 4.09
C VAL A 261 3.34 10.57 4.85
N ALA A 262 2.76 11.76 4.77
CA ALA A 262 3.26 12.95 5.47
C ALA A 262 3.29 12.76 6.99
N ASP A 263 2.24 12.19 7.58
CA ASP A 263 2.15 11.89 9.01
C ASP A 263 3.21 10.86 9.45
N ALA A 264 3.42 9.80 8.65
CA ALA A 264 4.43 8.80 8.94
C ALA A 264 5.86 9.38 8.88
N LEU A 265 6.13 10.26 7.91
CA LEU A 265 7.44 10.87 7.72
C LEU A 265 7.75 11.99 8.73
N SER A 266 6.73 12.71 9.22
CA SER A 266 6.88 13.73 10.26
C SER A 266 6.91 13.16 11.68
N GLY A 267 6.70 11.85 11.85
CA GLY A 267 6.60 11.22 13.16
C GLY A 267 5.30 11.53 13.90
N ARG A 268 4.37 12.24 13.28
CA ARG A 268 3.07 12.53 13.90
C ARG A 268 2.26 11.25 14.01
N ARG A 269 1.78 10.95 15.21
CA ARG A 269 0.68 10.00 15.42
C ARG A 269 -0.62 10.78 15.28
N ARG A 270 -1.43 10.50 14.28
CA ARG A 270 -2.83 10.90 14.34
C ARG A 270 -3.45 10.21 15.54
N GLU A 271 -3.87 10.98 16.56
CA GLU A 271 -4.77 10.47 17.57
C GLU A 271 -5.99 9.89 16.86
N ARG A 272 -6.36 8.67 17.25
CA ARG A 272 -7.50 7.97 16.65
C ARG A 272 -8.74 8.84 16.79
N GLN A 273 -9.23 9.35 15.69
CA GLN A 273 -10.52 10.03 15.59
C GLN A 273 -11.70 9.05 15.79
N SER A 274 -11.42 7.76 16.11
CA SER A 274 -12.39 6.69 16.28
C SER A 274 -12.84 6.45 17.71
N ASP A 275 -12.30 7.15 18.72
CA ASP A 275 -12.66 6.95 20.12
C ASP A 275 -13.41 8.16 20.74
N ARG A 276 -13.80 9.14 19.95
CA ARG A 276 -14.85 10.06 20.40
C ARG A 276 -16.21 9.35 20.20
N PRO A 277 -16.94 9.01 21.27
CA PRO A 277 -18.32 8.59 21.11
C PRO A 277 -19.03 9.70 20.32
N SER A 278 -19.70 9.31 19.22
CA SER A 278 -20.63 10.19 18.52
C SER A 278 -21.54 10.80 19.56
N ALA A 279 -21.42 12.09 19.81
CA ALA A 279 -22.40 12.81 20.60
C ALA A 279 -23.73 12.64 19.87
N LEU A 280 -24.66 11.95 20.52
CA LEU A 280 -26.01 11.77 20.01
C LEU A 280 -26.61 13.17 19.73
N PRO A 281 -27.16 13.43 18.55
CA PRO A 281 -27.95 14.63 18.32
C PRO A 281 -29.27 14.47 19.07
N GLY A 282 -29.51 15.28 20.11
CA GLY A 282 -30.83 15.32 20.71
C GLY A 282 -30.81 15.47 22.22
N ALA A 283 -30.48 16.64 22.72
CA ALA A 283 -31.11 17.23 23.89
C ALA A 283 -31.24 18.73 23.58
N ALA A 284 -32.34 19.06 22.91
CA ALA A 284 -32.82 20.43 22.85
C ALA A 284 -33.12 20.83 24.30
N GLY A 285 -32.22 21.61 24.88
CA GLY A 285 -32.43 22.21 26.17
C GLY A 285 -33.62 23.16 26.09
N THR A 286 -34.64 22.88 26.86
CA THR A 286 -35.73 23.77 27.16
C THR A 286 -35.15 25.07 27.72
N PRO A 287 -35.53 26.27 27.22
CA PRO A 287 -35.04 27.52 27.79
C PRO A 287 -35.58 27.70 29.19
N LEU A 288 -34.68 27.89 30.17
CA LEU A 288 -35.04 28.34 31.52
C LEU A 288 -35.77 29.67 31.40
N ALA A 289 -37.01 29.70 31.93
CA ALA A 289 -37.81 30.91 32.08
C ALA A 289 -37.07 31.97 32.92
N ALA A 290 -37.07 33.20 32.40
CA ALA A 290 -36.51 34.35 33.12
C ALA A 290 -37.29 34.63 34.42
N PRO A 291 -36.62 35.05 35.50
CA PRO A 291 -37.31 35.40 36.72
C PRO A 291 -38.05 36.74 36.58
N MET A 292 -39.33 36.74 36.96
CA MET A 292 -40.20 37.92 37.07
C MET A 292 -39.70 38.90 38.12
N PRO A 293 -39.72 40.19 37.87
CA PRO A 293 -39.38 41.18 38.88
C PRO A 293 -40.58 41.52 39.81
N GLY A 294 -40.35 41.50 41.08
CA GLY A 294 -41.12 42.34 42.04
C GLY A 294 -42.13 41.64 42.91
N ALA A 295 -41.73 41.27 44.14
CA ALA A 295 -42.61 41.29 45.33
C ALA A 295 -41.83 41.92 46.49
N ARG A 296 -42.28 43.11 46.90
CA ARG A 296 -41.83 43.81 48.12
C ARG A 296 -42.32 43.04 49.32
N VAL A 297 -41.45 42.80 50.28
CA VAL A 297 -41.79 42.35 51.65
C VAL A 297 -41.94 43.59 52.53
N PRO A 298 -43.05 43.78 53.30
CA PRO A 298 -43.12 44.81 54.26
C PRO A 298 -42.42 44.40 55.56
N LEU A 299 -41.70 45.36 56.11
CA LEU A 299 -41.14 45.31 57.45
C LEU A 299 -42.26 45.48 58.52
N SER A 300 -42.33 44.61 59.48
CA SER A 300 -42.75 44.86 60.86
C SER A 300 -42.15 43.77 61.76
#